data_e867084c1154c9f98d073659f0cd72d8
#
_entry.id   e867084c1154c9f98d073659f0cd72d8
#
_cell.length_a   1.000
_cell.length_b   1.000
_cell.length_c   1.000
_cell.angle_alpha   90.00
_cell.angle_beta   90.00
_cell.angle_gamma   90.00
#
_symmetry.space_group_name_H-M   'P 1'
#
loop_
_entity.id
_entity.type
_entity.pdbx_description
1 polymer ?
#
loop_
_entity_poly.entity_id
_entity_poly.type
_entity_poly.pdbx_seq_one_letter_code
_entity_poly.pdbx_strand_id
1 'polypeptide(L)'
;MRVAVSPAGLAAAGVVARGSAAAQIRRAAAVAARSVRNDRVRHVAAPAPDTTARGDVAGPRAAFLSPFAPPDVADVDVDGSTAVKEKRTKKKLRLRIDGEWYDCTGWAKAHPGGSMFITLMDGCDATDVFYALHSYGPNGDDTAARRLAMLPKCGGPEEDLTEGEEAVFSGVGRSASPPGAPHTFDVSPGEADAAFADLRKKFEREGWFARDPLKEAAVLATTLGLYGLGWFLAGTHPILATLSLGLGMQQAGWLAHDYIHGRGPWCAAMRGFGALTNGFSAEWWQHKHNMHHSFTNIDGRDGDIKLEPLYFLQDPEVTGRPDNPAMRKWQHWYGYPLYAFTYALWRRHSVASAWARKDKTELALLAVHYTWLFTALPLGVALGSILVGGFLVGSLVTATHQTEEIMFEQNGQFVDIQFRSTREADVKGLEAWLWGGMDTQLVHHLFPTMPRYRHHDARPVIQKWAEERGYDFRISTSGEILGKNFNHLKELAHI
;
A
#
# COMPACT_ATOMS: atom_id res chain seq x y z
N MET A 1 38.63 51.55 -22.18
CA MET A 1 37.37 52.12 -21.71
C MET A 1 36.64 51.02 -20.96
N ARG A 2 36.75 51.04 -19.64
CA ARG A 2 36.10 50.04 -18.77
C ARG A 2 34.75 50.61 -18.35
N VAL A 3 33.66 49.92 -18.72
CA VAL A 3 32.32 50.25 -18.21
C VAL A 3 32.08 49.37 -16.98
N ALA A 4 31.98 50.01 -15.83
CA ALA A 4 31.65 49.37 -14.56
C ALA A 4 30.12 49.25 -14.48
N VAL A 5 29.62 48.01 -14.38
CA VAL A 5 28.21 47.73 -14.10
C VAL A 5 28.06 47.55 -12.58
N SER A 6 27.20 48.37 -11.99
CA SER A 6 26.93 48.42 -10.55
C SER A 6 26.16 47.18 -10.08
N PRO A 7 26.45 46.62 -8.90
CA PRO A 7 25.79 45.39 -8.37
C PRO A 7 24.31 45.54 -7.96
N ALA A 8 23.80 46.77 -7.95
CA ALA A 8 22.43 47.02 -7.44
C ALA A 8 21.29 46.61 -8.38
N GLY A 9 21.55 46.43 -9.69
CA GLY A 9 20.52 46.09 -10.69
C GLY A 9 20.10 44.61 -10.69
N LEU A 10 20.96 43.68 -10.24
CA LEU A 10 20.68 42.26 -10.26
C LEU A 10 19.87 41.76 -9.06
N ALA A 11 19.87 42.51 -7.93
CA ALA A 11 19.13 42.14 -6.73
C ALA A 11 17.61 42.42 -6.85
N ALA A 12 17.22 43.45 -7.60
CA ALA A 12 15.80 43.83 -7.74
C ALA A 12 15.00 42.88 -8.64
N ALA A 13 15.60 42.33 -9.72
CA ALA A 13 14.92 41.39 -10.61
C ALA A 13 14.69 39.99 -9.98
N GLY A 14 15.59 39.56 -9.09
CA GLY A 14 15.45 38.28 -8.39
C GLY A 14 14.38 38.27 -7.29
N VAL A 15 14.09 39.43 -6.68
CA VAL A 15 13.08 39.53 -5.60
C VAL A 15 11.65 39.56 -6.17
N VAL A 16 11.44 40.20 -7.31
CA VAL A 16 10.11 40.30 -7.94
C VAL A 16 9.66 38.91 -8.49
N ALA A 17 10.59 38.13 -9.07
CA ALA A 17 10.27 36.80 -9.55
C ALA A 17 9.96 35.78 -8.41
N ARG A 18 10.64 35.92 -7.25
CA ARG A 18 10.39 35.08 -6.07
C ARG A 18 9.06 35.41 -5.39
N GLY A 19 8.61 36.66 -5.42
CA GLY A 19 7.30 37.04 -4.87
C GLY A 19 6.12 36.48 -5.66
N SER A 20 6.22 36.37 -6.98
CA SER A 20 5.19 35.87 -7.86
C SER A 20 4.99 34.35 -7.68
N ALA A 21 6.06 33.55 -7.61
CA ALA A 21 5.98 32.09 -7.43
C ALA A 21 5.42 31.70 -6.06
N ALA A 22 5.82 32.39 -4.99
CA ALA A 22 5.30 32.15 -3.64
C ALA A 22 3.81 32.52 -3.51
N ALA A 23 3.35 33.54 -4.22
CA ALA A 23 1.94 33.94 -4.25
C ALA A 23 1.09 32.96 -5.05
N GLN A 24 1.62 32.39 -6.13
CA GLN A 24 0.95 31.36 -6.92
C GLN A 24 0.83 30.04 -6.15
N ILE A 25 1.88 29.62 -5.44
CA ILE A 25 1.86 28.42 -4.57
C ILE A 25 0.84 28.59 -3.43
N ARG A 26 0.77 29.77 -2.79
CA ARG A 26 -0.25 30.04 -1.76
C ARG A 26 -1.68 30.05 -2.31
N ARG A 27 -1.90 30.52 -3.53
CA ARG A 27 -3.21 30.45 -4.18
C ARG A 27 -3.61 29.04 -4.56
N ALA A 28 -2.69 28.23 -5.07
CA ALA A 28 -2.95 26.81 -5.36
C ALA A 28 -3.28 26.01 -4.10
N ALA A 29 -2.53 26.21 -3.00
CA ALA A 29 -2.80 25.59 -1.72
C ALA A 29 -4.16 26.03 -1.12
N ALA A 30 -4.54 27.30 -1.28
CA ALA A 30 -5.83 27.80 -0.81
C ALA A 30 -7.02 27.28 -1.63
N VAL A 31 -6.84 27.03 -2.93
CA VAL A 31 -7.84 26.41 -3.80
C VAL A 31 -8.03 24.93 -3.43
N ALA A 32 -6.94 24.20 -3.20
CA ALA A 32 -6.99 22.81 -2.75
C ALA A 32 -7.69 22.68 -1.38
N ALA A 33 -7.39 23.56 -0.42
CA ALA A 33 -8.01 23.55 0.91
C ALA A 33 -9.52 23.92 0.88
N ARG A 34 -9.97 24.72 -0.09
CA ARG A 34 -11.41 25.04 -0.28
C ARG A 34 -12.18 23.90 -0.94
N SER A 35 -11.58 23.16 -1.85
CA SER A 35 -12.19 21.98 -2.48
C SER A 35 -12.53 20.91 -1.45
N VAL A 36 -11.60 20.61 -0.53
CA VAL A 36 -11.80 19.62 0.54
C VAL A 36 -12.94 19.99 1.52
N ARG A 37 -13.29 21.27 1.65
CA ARG A 37 -14.40 21.71 2.52
C ARG A 37 -15.80 21.60 1.88
N ASN A 38 -15.88 21.66 0.56
CA ASN A 38 -17.18 21.68 -0.14
C ASN A 38 -17.76 20.30 -0.44
N ASP A 39 -16.95 19.23 -0.43
CA ASP A 39 -17.44 17.87 -0.74
C ASP A 39 -18.14 17.16 0.44
N ARG A 40 -18.25 17.81 1.60
CA ARG A 40 -18.94 17.22 2.76
C ARG A 40 -20.48 17.37 2.77
N VAL A 41 -21.05 18.06 1.81
CA VAL A 41 -22.53 18.25 1.76
C VAL A 41 -23.03 18.16 0.33
N ARG A 42 -23.43 16.98 -0.11
CA ARG A 42 -24.51 16.69 -1.08
C ARG A 42 -24.39 15.27 -1.66
N HIS A 43 -24.97 14.31 -1.00
CA HIS A 43 -25.47 13.10 -1.65
C HIS A 43 -27.00 13.22 -1.76
N VAL A 44 -27.43 13.68 -2.90
CA VAL A 44 -28.81 13.51 -3.38
C VAL A 44 -28.79 12.40 -4.42
N ALA A 45 -29.64 11.40 -4.24
CA ALA A 45 -29.78 10.27 -5.12
C ALA A 45 -30.20 10.72 -6.54
N ALA A 46 -29.53 10.19 -7.56
CA ALA A 46 -29.92 10.33 -8.96
C ALA A 46 -30.67 9.07 -9.44
N PRO A 47 -31.66 9.22 -10.34
CA PRO A 47 -32.53 8.14 -10.82
C PRO A 47 -31.83 7.26 -11.85
N ALA A 48 -32.29 6.01 -11.96
CA ALA A 48 -31.81 4.98 -12.87
C ALA A 48 -32.01 5.36 -14.35
N PRO A 49 -31.08 4.97 -15.24
CA PRO A 49 -31.32 5.15 -16.69
C PRO A 49 -32.07 3.96 -17.29
N ASP A 50 -32.92 4.33 -18.25
CA ASP A 50 -33.77 3.50 -19.06
C ASP A 50 -32.99 2.68 -20.11
N THR A 51 -33.41 1.43 -20.34
CA THR A 51 -32.82 0.51 -21.28
C THR A 51 -33.62 0.45 -22.56
N THR A 52 -33.06 0.89 -23.69
CA THR A 52 -33.46 0.37 -25.02
C THR A 52 -32.31 0.30 -26.01
N ALA A 53 -32.01 -0.94 -26.37
CA ALA A 53 -31.61 -1.52 -27.67
C ALA A 53 -30.57 -0.82 -28.58
N ARG A 54 -29.52 -1.49 -28.95
CA ARG A 54 -29.30 -2.20 -30.25
C ARG A 54 -27.84 -2.68 -30.34
N GLY A 55 -27.70 -3.89 -30.90
CA GLY A 55 -26.42 -4.57 -31.07
C GLY A 55 -25.62 -4.05 -32.25
N ASP A 56 -24.34 -4.31 -32.21
CA ASP A 56 -23.51 -4.58 -33.38
C ASP A 56 -22.29 -5.44 -33.00
N VAL A 57 -21.99 -6.35 -33.91
CA VAL A 57 -20.97 -7.40 -33.84
C VAL A 57 -19.59 -6.79 -34.12
N ALA A 58 -18.64 -6.93 -33.20
CA ALA A 58 -17.23 -6.66 -33.47
C ALA A 58 -16.37 -7.77 -32.88
N GLY A 59 -15.46 -8.31 -33.72
CA GLY A 59 -14.60 -9.44 -33.44
C GLY A 59 -13.54 -9.20 -32.34
N PRO A 60 -12.74 -10.25 -32.00
CA PRO A 60 -11.95 -10.26 -30.78
C PRO A 60 -10.77 -9.30 -30.84
N ARG A 61 -10.82 -8.21 -30.09
CA ARG A 61 -9.65 -7.41 -29.74
C ARG A 61 -8.94 -8.11 -28.59
N ALA A 62 -7.68 -8.50 -28.84
CA ALA A 62 -6.78 -9.00 -27.81
C ALA A 62 -6.69 -7.96 -26.66
N ALA A 63 -7.33 -8.27 -25.54
CA ALA A 63 -7.19 -7.50 -24.33
C ALA A 63 -5.83 -7.82 -23.71
N PHE A 64 -4.89 -6.90 -23.80
CA PHE A 64 -3.73 -6.87 -22.93
C PHE A 64 -4.23 -6.56 -21.51
N LEU A 65 -4.60 -7.60 -20.76
CA LEU A 65 -4.97 -7.48 -19.36
C LEU A 65 -3.72 -7.06 -18.57
N SER A 66 -3.80 -5.91 -17.93
CA SER A 66 -2.81 -5.45 -16.97
C SER A 66 -2.76 -6.45 -15.81
N PRO A 67 -1.61 -6.98 -15.40
CA PRO A 67 -1.51 -7.90 -14.27
C PRO A 67 -1.91 -7.31 -12.91
N PHE A 68 -2.27 -6.03 -12.86
CA PHE A 68 -2.63 -5.30 -11.64
C PHE A 68 -3.99 -4.57 -11.74
N ALA A 69 -4.84 -4.95 -12.66
CA ALA A 69 -6.25 -4.59 -12.55
C ALA A 69 -6.86 -5.40 -11.41
N PRO A 70 -7.66 -4.80 -10.49
CA PRO A 70 -8.46 -5.61 -9.59
C PRO A 70 -9.30 -6.54 -10.46
N PRO A 71 -9.49 -7.82 -10.07
CA PRO A 71 -10.39 -8.68 -10.78
C PRO A 71 -11.76 -7.99 -10.77
N ASP A 72 -12.26 -7.61 -11.94
CA ASP A 72 -13.68 -7.36 -12.08
C ASP A 72 -14.34 -8.67 -11.68
N VAL A 73 -15.02 -8.67 -10.53
CA VAL A 73 -15.98 -9.70 -10.20
C VAL A 73 -17.15 -9.44 -11.14
N ALA A 74 -16.96 -9.81 -12.41
CA ALA A 74 -18.05 -9.99 -13.33
C ALA A 74 -18.89 -11.13 -12.77
N ASP A 75 -20.17 -10.87 -12.54
CA ASP A 75 -21.19 -11.89 -12.32
C ASP A 75 -21.04 -12.92 -13.45
N VAL A 76 -20.46 -14.06 -13.16
CA VAL A 76 -20.43 -15.19 -14.10
C VAL A 76 -21.79 -15.85 -13.99
N ASP A 77 -22.72 -15.42 -14.84
CA ASP A 77 -23.90 -16.19 -15.13
C ASP A 77 -23.48 -17.44 -15.92
N VAL A 78 -23.33 -18.55 -15.24
CA VAL A 78 -23.22 -19.85 -15.86
C VAL A 78 -24.59 -20.49 -15.85
N ASP A 79 -25.09 -20.68 -17.07
CA ASP A 79 -26.04 -21.71 -17.49
C ASP A 79 -27.54 -21.43 -17.40
N GLY A 80 -28.16 -21.48 -18.61
CA GLY A 80 -29.59 -21.47 -18.83
C GLY A 80 -30.22 -22.81 -18.37
N SER A 81 -30.79 -22.79 -17.18
CA SER A 81 -31.73 -23.80 -16.70
C SER A 81 -32.96 -23.10 -16.12
N THR A 82 -34.12 -23.35 -16.76
CA THR A 82 -35.43 -22.99 -16.23
C THR A 82 -35.70 -23.73 -14.95
N ALA A 83 -35.45 -23.15 -13.81
CA ALA A 83 -35.91 -23.66 -12.52
C ALA A 83 -36.33 -22.48 -11.62
N VAL A 84 -37.57 -22.57 -11.17
CA VAL A 84 -38.18 -21.99 -9.97
C VAL A 84 -37.43 -20.80 -9.34
N LYS A 85 -38.05 -19.63 -9.40
CA LYS A 85 -37.65 -18.43 -8.63
C LYS A 85 -37.80 -18.70 -7.12
N GLU A 86 -36.89 -19.43 -6.54
CA GLU A 86 -36.61 -19.29 -5.11
C GLU A 86 -36.02 -17.91 -4.89
N LYS A 87 -36.58 -17.17 -3.92
CA LYS A 87 -35.99 -15.93 -3.40
C LYS A 87 -34.62 -16.29 -2.84
N ARG A 88 -33.55 -16.19 -3.65
CA ARG A 88 -32.18 -16.23 -3.13
C ARG A 88 -32.07 -15.09 -2.10
N THR A 89 -32.09 -15.44 -0.83
CA THR A 89 -31.68 -14.52 0.24
C THR A 89 -30.27 -14.04 -0.11
N LYS A 90 -30.08 -12.73 -0.28
CA LYS A 90 -28.75 -12.18 -0.58
C LYS A 90 -27.82 -12.66 0.52
N LYS A 91 -26.75 -13.37 0.13
CA LYS A 91 -25.70 -13.82 1.07
C LYS A 91 -25.23 -12.61 1.88
N LYS A 92 -25.24 -12.72 3.21
CA LYS A 92 -24.73 -11.69 4.11
C LYS A 92 -23.20 -11.68 4.08
N LEU A 93 -22.59 -10.51 4.12
CA LEU A 93 -21.16 -10.35 4.36
C LEU A 93 -20.95 -10.15 5.88
N ARG A 94 -20.28 -11.08 6.52
CA ARG A 94 -20.13 -11.14 7.98
C ARG A 94 -18.67 -11.07 8.39
N LEU A 95 -18.35 -10.17 9.29
CA LEU A 95 -17.03 -10.07 9.91
C LEU A 95 -17.15 -10.28 11.42
N ARG A 96 -16.22 -11.03 11.99
CA ARG A 96 -16.07 -11.12 13.44
C ARG A 96 -15.08 -10.07 13.91
N ILE A 97 -15.44 -9.28 14.92
CA ILE A 97 -14.56 -8.28 15.58
C ILE A 97 -14.83 -8.31 17.07
N ASP A 98 -13.80 -8.46 17.88
CA ASP A 98 -13.88 -8.62 19.34
C ASP A 98 -14.84 -9.74 19.78
N GLY A 99 -14.85 -10.84 19.06
CA GLY A 99 -15.69 -12.01 19.34
C GLY A 99 -17.15 -11.87 18.87
N GLU A 100 -17.58 -10.71 18.38
CA GLU A 100 -18.94 -10.44 17.93
C GLU A 100 -19.02 -10.42 16.39
N TRP A 101 -20.07 -11.03 15.84
CA TRP A 101 -20.33 -11.03 14.39
C TRP A 101 -21.17 -9.81 13.98
N TYR A 102 -20.75 -9.17 12.90
CA TYR A 102 -21.41 -8.00 12.32
C TYR A 102 -21.82 -8.23 10.87
N ASP A 103 -23.07 -7.88 10.53
CA ASP A 103 -23.55 -7.85 9.14
C ASP A 103 -23.04 -6.58 8.44
N CYS A 104 -22.02 -6.75 7.61
CA CYS A 104 -21.38 -5.69 6.86
C CYS A 104 -21.96 -5.50 5.44
N THR A 105 -23.01 -6.25 5.04
CA THR A 105 -23.57 -6.23 3.68
C THR A 105 -23.93 -4.83 3.22
N GLY A 106 -24.65 -4.08 4.05
CA GLY A 106 -25.05 -2.70 3.75
C GLY A 106 -23.92 -1.68 3.80
N TRP A 107 -22.86 -1.99 4.55
CA TRP A 107 -21.72 -1.10 4.76
C TRP A 107 -20.60 -1.29 3.75
N ALA A 108 -20.44 -2.49 3.19
CA ALA A 108 -19.28 -2.85 2.36
C ALA A 108 -19.00 -1.84 1.24
N LYS A 109 -20.02 -1.40 0.51
CA LYS A 109 -19.88 -0.41 -0.59
C LYS A 109 -19.53 1.00 -0.11
N ALA A 110 -19.84 1.33 1.14
CA ALA A 110 -19.58 2.63 1.75
C ALA A 110 -18.29 2.64 2.58
N HIS A 111 -17.59 1.50 2.70
CA HIS A 111 -16.35 1.40 3.44
C HIS A 111 -15.25 2.25 2.80
N PRO A 112 -14.63 3.21 3.51
CA PRO A 112 -13.63 4.12 2.94
C PRO A 112 -12.37 3.41 2.39
N GLY A 113 -12.03 2.24 2.95
CA GLY A 113 -10.93 1.41 2.46
C GLY A 113 -11.27 0.60 1.21
N GLY A 114 -12.55 0.61 0.76
CA GLY A 114 -13.05 -0.18 -0.36
C GLY A 114 -13.83 -1.43 0.08
N SER A 115 -14.79 -1.86 -0.76
CA SER A 115 -15.64 -3.03 -0.47
C SER A 115 -14.87 -4.35 -0.45
N MET A 116 -13.76 -4.42 -1.18
CA MET A 116 -12.96 -5.64 -1.34
C MET A 116 -12.44 -6.15 0.00
N PHE A 117 -12.02 -5.27 0.93
CA PHE A 117 -11.58 -5.67 2.28
C PHE A 117 -12.67 -6.43 3.03
N ILE A 118 -13.89 -5.89 3.00
CA ILE A 118 -15.04 -6.54 3.65
C ILE A 118 -15.37 -7.87 2.97
N THR A 119 -15.34 -7.91 1.62
CA THR A 119 -15.69 -9.12 0.87
C THR A 119 -14.66 -10.25 1.05
N LEU A 120 -13.37 -9.92 1.07
CA LEU A 120 -12.30 -10.92 1.24
C LEU A 120 -12.18 -11.45 2.66
N MET A 121 -12.68 -10.69 3.63
CA MET A 121 -12.73 -11.10 5.05
C MET A 121 -14.09 -11.72 5.44
N ASP A 122 -15.00 -11.96 4.47
CA ASP A 122 -16.32 -12.56 4.74
C ASP A 122 -16.16 -13.91 5.45
N GLY A 123 -16.78 -14.06 6.60
CA GLY A 123 -16.71 -15.27 7.45
C GLY A 123 -15.43 -15.39 8.28
N CYS A 124 -14.57 -14.37 8.30
CA CYS A 124 -13.30 -14.40 9.04
C CYS A 124 -13.35 -13.52 10.31
N ASP A 125 -12.44 -13.84 11.25
CA ASP A 125 -12.12 -12.93 12.36
C ASP A 125 -11.20 -11.81 11.84
N ALA A 126 -11.72 -10.60 11.82
CA ALA A 126 -11.03 -9.40 11.35
C ALA A 126 -10.53 -8.52 12.48
N THR A 127 -10.53 -9.00 13.74
CA THR A 127 -10.19 -8.21 14.93
C THR A 127 -8.84 -7.53 14.80
N ASP A 128 -7.78 -8.29 14.54
CA ASP A 128 -6.42 -7.73 14.49
C ASP A 128 -6.20 -6.77 13.32
N VAL A 129 -6.65 -7.14 12.12
CA VAL A 129 -6.52 -6.26 10.94
C VAL A 129 -7.35 -4.99 11.10
N PHE A 130 -8.49 -5.08 11.77
CA PHE A 130 -9.29 -3.91 12.10
C PHE A 130 -8.51 -2.96 13.02
N TYR A 131 -7.91 -3.46 14.09
CA TYR A 131 -7.10 -2.67 15.01
C TYR A 131 -5.79 -2.18 14.39
N ALA A 132 -5.18 -2.93 13.48
CA ALA A 132 -3.96 -2.49 12.78
C ALA A 132 -4.21 -1.27 11.88
N LEU A 133 -5.29 -1.30 11.10
CA LEU A 133 -5.57 -0.29 10.08
C LEU A 133 -6.43 0.90 10.55
N HIS A 134 -7.13 0.77 11.67
CA HIS A 134 -7.97 1.83 12.21
C HIS A 134 -7.37 2.41 13.49
N SER A 135 -7.45 3.73 13.64
CA SER A 135 -6.96 4.41 14.84
C SER A 135 -8.00 4.37 15.95
N TYR A 136 -7.52 4.13 17.16
CA TYR A 136 -8.23 4.29 18.42
C TYR A 136 -7.42 5.22 19.32
N GLY A 137 -8.04 6.10 20.03
CA GLY A 137 -7.33 6.87 21.05
C GLY A 137 -7.76 8.32 21.15
N PRO A 138 -7.31 9.03 22.20
CA PRO A 138 -7.78 10.36 22.56
C PRO A 138 -7.50 11.43 21.49
N ASN A 139 -6.53 11.20 20.61
CA ASN A 139 -6.23 12.04 19.45
C ASN A 139 -6.62 11.34 18.15
N GLY A 140 -7.11 10.11 18.21
CA GLY A 140 -7.55 9.31 17.07
C GLY A 140 -8.99 9.64 16.74
N ASP A 141 -9.27 9.55 15.46
CA ASP A 141 -10.64 9.52 14.99
C ASP A 141 -11.23 8.16 15.37
N ASP A 142 -12.05 8.09 16.40
CA ASP A 142 -12.78 6.88 16.83
C ASP A 142 -13.95 6.54 15.87
N THR A 143 -13.96 7.12 14.67
CA THR A 143 -15.01 6.95 13.66
C THR A 143 -15.21 5.49 13.30
N ALA A 144 -14.14 4.69 13.22
CA ALA A 144 -14.25 3.28 12.92
C ALA A 144 -15.00 2.51 14.02
N ALA A 145 -14.67 2.74 15.29
CA ALA A 145 -15.35 2.13 16.42
C ALA A 145 -16.82 2.53 16.50
N ARG A 146 -17.12 3.83 16.29
CA ARG A 146 -18.50 4.33 16.24
C ARG A 146 -19.29 3.70 15.08
N ARG A 147 -18.66 3.52 13.92
CA ARG A 147 -19.30 2.85 12.79
C ARG A 147 -19.53 1.39 13.05
N LEU A 148 -18.56 0.68 13.62
CA LEU A 148 -18.71 -0.71 14.04
C LEU A 148 -19.90 -0.88 14.98
N ALA A 149 -20.00 -0.03 16.00
CA ALA A 149 -21.11 -0.06 16.97
C ALA A 149 -22.51 0.19 16.34
N MET A 150 -22.56 0.78 15.14
CA MET A 150 -23.80 1.03 14.39
C MET A 150 -24.15 -0.11 13.42
N LEU A 151 -23.24 -1.07 13.18
CA LEU A 151 -23.54 -2.20 12.30
C LEU A 151 -24.44 -3.21 13.00
N PRO A 152 -25.36 -3.85 12.28
CA PRO A 152 -26.20 -4.90 12.84
C PRO A 152 -25.34 -6.07 13.33
N LYS A 153 -25.53 -6.50 14.57
CA LYS A 153 -24.99 -7.76 15.05
C LYS A 153 -25.77 -8.92 14.45
N CYS A 154 -25.10 -10.03 14.17
CA CYS A 154 -25.68 -11.24 13.59
C CYS A 154 -24.99 -12.47 14.17
N GLY A 155 -25.47 -13.65 13.84
CA GLY A 155 -24.76 -14.90 14.12
C GLY A 155 -23.65 -15.16 13.12
N GLY A 156 -22.83 -16.16 13.43
CA GLY A 156 -21.73 -16.61 12.56
C GLY A 156 -22.22 -17.22 11.23
N PRO A 157 -21.27 -17.50 10.29
CA PRO A 157 -21.60 -18.13 9.02
C PRO A 157 -22.29 -19.48 9.17
N GLU A 158 -22.03 -20.20 10.25
CA GLU A 158 -22.61 -21.50 10.57
C GLU A 158 -24.13 -21.47 10.75
N GLU A 159 -24.74 -20.32 11.05
CA GLU A 159 -26.20 -20.19 11.17
C GLU A 159 -26.95 -20.36 9.83
N ASP A 160 -26.25 -20.16 8.71
CA ASP A 160 -26.84 -20.28 7.36
C ASP A 160 -26.58 -21.67 6.73
N LEU A 161 -25.83 -22.54 7.42
CA LEU A 161 -25.48 -23.87 6.90
C LEU A 161 -26.63 -24.85 7.09
N THR A 162 -26.92 -25.62 6.06
CA THR A 162 -27.80 -26.80 6.19
C THR A 162 -27.03 -27.96 6.84
N GLU A 163 -27.74 -28.90 7.49
CA GLU A 163 -27.13 -30.06 8.21
C GLU A 163 -26.05 -30.82 7.40
N GLY A 164 -26.08 -30.76 6.06
CA GLY A 164 -25.08 -31.40 5.20
C GLY A 164 -23.82 -30.50 4.94
N GLU A 165 -23.91 -29.20 5.12
CA GLU A 165 -22.84 -28.26 4.87
C GLU A 165 -21.99 -27.99 6.12
N GLU A 166 -22.56 -28.18 7.32
CA GLU A 166 -21.83 -28.07 8.60
C GLU A 166 -20.62 -29.02 8.68
N ALA A 167 -20.76 -30.24 8.13
CA ALA A 167 -19.68 -31.23 8.13
C ALA A 167 -18.49 -30.82 7.22
N VAL A 168 -18.75 -30.07 6.16
CA VAL A 168 -17.73 -29.54 5.23
C VAL A 168 -17.04 -28.32 5.82
N PHE A 169 -17.81 -27.43 6.44
CA PHE A 169 -17.28 -26.18 7.02
C PHE A 169 -16.40 -26.44 8.25
N SER A 170 -16.77 -27.40 9.10
CA SER A 170 -15.93 -27.80 10.24
C SER A 170 -14.59 -28.45 9.83
N GLY A 171 -14.45 -28.88 8.58
CA GLY A 171 -13.21 -29.41 8.00
C GLY A 171 -12.29 -28.38 7.35
N VAL A 172 -12.82 -27.23 6.95
CA VAL A 172 -12.07 -26.18 6.20
C VAL A 172 -11.17 -25.34 7.13
N GLY A 173 -11.37 -25.35 8.44
CA GLY A 173 -10.57 -24.62 9.41
C GLY A 173 -9.23 -25.26 9.79
N ARG A 174 -8.84 -26.40 9.17
CA ARG A 174 -7.58 -27.10 9.47
C ARG A 174 -6.92 -27.59 8.19
N SER A 175 -6.40 -26.68 7.38
CA SER A 175 -5.41 -27.09 6.40
C SER A 175 -4.11 -27.43 7.15
N ALA A 176 -3.65 -28.66 7.00
CA ALA A 176 -2.38 -29.09 7.53
C ALA A 176 -1.27 -28.33 6.80
N SER A 177 -0.39 -27.67 7.55
CA SER A 177 0.86 -27.14 7.01
C SER A 177 1.57 -28.21 6.18
N PRO A 178 2.23 -27.86 5.07
CA PRO A 178 3.00 -28.83 4.30
C PRO A 178 3.93 -29.63 5.20
N PRO A 179 4.12 -30.94 4.95
CA PRO A 179 5.02 -31.76 5.76
C PRO A 179 6.43 -31.15 5.75
N GLY A 180 6.91 -30.71 6.92
CA GLY A 180 8.23 -30.12 7.07
C GLY A 180 8.30 -28.63 7.35
N ALA A 181 7.18 -27.91 7.33
CA ALA A 181 7.16 -26.53 7.84
C ALA A 181 7.36 -26.54 9.36
N PRO A 182 8.26 -25.73 9.92
CA PRO A 182 8.41 -25.63 11.36
C PRO A 182 7.10 -25.11 11.96
N HIS A 183 6.45 -25.91 12.78
CA HIS A 183 5.30 -25.50 13.59
C HIS A 183 5.83 -24.54 14.67
N THR A 184 5.73 -23.24 14.44
CA THR A 184 6.31 -22.25 15.32
C THR A 184 5.38 -21.78 16.43
N PHE A 185 4.09 -22.13 16.43
CA PHE A 185 3.18 -21.51 17.41
C PHE A 185 2.16 -22.49 17.98
N ASP A 186 2.28 -22.72 19.28
CA ASP A 186 1.29 -23.40 20.13
C ASP A 186 0.48 -22.36 20.92
N VAL A 187 0.13 -21.24 20.27
CA VAL A 187 -0.72 -20.19 20.87
C VAL A 187 -2.12 -20.35 20.33
N SER A 188 -3.11 -20.46 21.21
CA SER A 188 -4.50 -20.52 20.76
C SER A 188 -4.86 -19.21 20.03
N PRO A 189 -5.62 -19.28 18.95
CA PRO A 189 -6.01 -18.11 18.17
C PRO A 189 -6.55 -16.93 18.98
N GLY A 190 -7.39 -17.18 19.97
CA GLY A 190 -7.96 -16.12 20.79
C GLY A 190 -6.99 -15.46 21.76
N GLU A 191 -5.97 -16.18 22.21
CA GLU A 191 -4.93 -15.66 23.11
C GLU A 191 -3.98 -14.71 22.41
N ALA A 192 -3.57 -15.03 21.19
CA ALA A 192 -2.73 -14.16 20.36
C ALA A 192 -3.42 -12.83 20.06
N ASP A 193 -4.68 -12.86 19.65
CA ASP A 193 -5.50 -11.68 19.36
C ASP A 193 -5.64 -10.75 20.54
N ALA A 194 -5.99 -11.28 21.72
CA ALA A 194 -6.11 -10.49 22.93
C ALA A 194 -4.80 -9.79 23.31
N ALA A 195 -3.68 -10.49 23.19
CA ALA A 195 -2.35 -9.96 23.50
C ALA A 195 -1.91 -8.86 22.51
N PHE A 196 -2.25 -8.97 21.23
CA PHE A 196 -1.98 -7.93 20.23
C PHE A 196 -2.85 -6.70 20.46
N ALA A 197 -4.13 -6.88 20.71
CA ALA A 197 -5.04 -5.79 21.05
C ALA A 197 -4.57 -5.02 22.29
N ASP A 198 -4.07 -5.73 23.32
CA ASP A 198 -3.54 -5.09 24.52
C ASP A 198 -2.23 -4.33 24.27
N LEU A 199 -1.33 -4.87 23.42
CA LEU A 199 -0.13 -4.15 22.97
C LEU A 199 -0.52 -2.88 22.22
N ARG A 200 -1.50 -2.96 21.32
CA ARG A 200 -2.03 -1.82 20.59
C ARG A 200 -2.57 -0.74 21.53
N LYS A 201 -3.43 -1.13 22.47
CA LYS A 201 -4.00 -0.21 23.49
C LYS A 201 -2.91 0.42 24.37
N LYS A 202 -1.84 -0.33 24.69
CA LYS A 202 -0.67 0.20 25.42
C LYS A 202 0.00 1.29 24.59
N PHE A 203 0.34 1.04 23.33
CA PHE A 203 0.98 2.01 22.47
C PHE A 203 0.13 3.27 22.24
N GLU A 204 -1.19 3.14 22.18
CA GLU A 204 -2.08 4.30 22.07
C GLU A 204 -2.05 5.16 23.34
N ARG A 205 -2.13 4.54 24.53
CA ARG A 205 -2.05 5.26 25.81
C ARG A 205 -0.70 5.96 26.00
N GLU A 206 0.38 5.37 25.51
CA GLU A 206 1.74 5.91 25.58
C GLU A 206 2.01 6.95 24.48
N GLY A 207 1.07 7.19 23.56
CA GLY A 207 1.18 8.22 22.54
C GLY A 207 2.10 7.87 21.35
N TRP A 208 2.37 6.58 21.09
CA TRP A 208 3.23 6.14 19.99
C TRP A 208 2.72 6.51 18.61
N PHE A 209 1.42 6.71 18.45
CA PHE A 209 0.79 7.14 17.20
C PHE A 209 0.74 8.66 17.03
N ALA A 210 1.16 9.43 18.04
CA ALA A 210 1.20 10.88 17.96
C ALA A 210 2.34 11.35 17.06
N ARG A 211 2.04 12.27 16.14
CA ARG A 211 3.03 12.87 15.26
C ARG A 211 3.79 13.98 15.95
N ASP A 212 5.09 14.05 15.72
CA ASP A 212 5.99 15.07 16.22
C ASP A 212 6.21 16.14 15.14
N PRO A 213 5.74 17.38 15.32
CA PRO A 213 5.84 18.43 14.30
C PRO A 213 7.28 18.75 13.89
N LEU A 214 8.25 18.63 14.81
CA LEU A 214 9.65 18.90 14.48
C LEU A 214 10.27 17.80 13.63
N LYS A 215 10.00 16.54 13.96
CA LYS A 215 10.43 15.40 13.14
C LYS A 215 9.76 15.43 11.76
N GLU A 216 8.46 15.72 11.68
CA GLU A 216 7.74 15.90 10.42
C GLU A 216 8.38 17.02 9.56
N ALA A 217 8.64 18.19 10.15
CA ALA A 217 9.26 19.30 9.46
C ALA A 217 10.67 18.97 8.97
N ALA A 218 11.48 18.27 9.77
CA ALA A 218 12.84 17.89 9.41
C ALA A 218 12.86 16.92 8.22
N VAL A 219 12.01 15.89 8.24
CA VAL A 219 11.94 14.89 7.14
C VAL A 219 11.40 15.54 5.87
N LEU A 220 10.38 16.40 5.99
CA LEU A 220 9.82 17.14 4.86
C LEU A 220 10.85 18.11 4.26
N ALA A 221 11.58 18.86 5.09
CA ALA A 221 12.61 19.78 4.66
C ALA A 221 13.76 19.06 3.94
N THR A 222 14.21 17.92 4.45
CA THR A 222 15.23 17.08 3.80
C THR A 222 14.75 16.60 2.43
N THR A 223 13.53 16.11 2.34
CA THR A 223 12.93 15.63 1.08
C THR A 223 12.83 16.77 0.05
N LEU A 224 12.27 17.92 0.44
CA LEU A 224 12.13 19.06 -0.46
C LEU A 224 13.48 19.67 -0.80
N GLY A 225 14.47 19.60 0.11
CA GLY A 225 15.86 20.03 -0.11
C GLY A 225 16.52 19.24 -1.25
N LEU A 226 16.30 17.90 -1.28
CA LEU A 226 16.79 17.06 -2.39
C LEU A 226 16.16 17.43 -3.73
N TYR A 227 14.87 17.72 -3.77
CA TYR A 227 14.19 18.21 -4.97
C TYR A 227 14.75 19.56 -5.41
N GLY A 228 14.92 20.50 -4.47
CA GLY A 228 15.48 21.84 -4.73
C GLY A 228 16.92 21.77 -5.25
N LEU A 229 17.77 20.91 -4.64
CA LEU A 229 19.14 20.69 -5.07
C LEU A 229 19.19 20.07 -6.48
N GLY A 230 18.41 19.04 -6.72
CA GLY A 230 18.35 18.38 -8.01
C GLY A 230 17.86 19.32 -9.12
N TRP A 231 16.82 20.12 -8.85
CA TRP A 231 16.34 21.13 -9.78
C TRP A 231 17.40 22.21 -10.07
N PHE A 232 18.09 22.69 -9.04
CA PHE A 232 19.16 23.68 -9.18
C PHE A 232 20.33 23.17 -10.04
N LEU A 233 20.68 21.90 -9.89
CA LEU A 233 21.78 21.25 -10.62
C LEU A 233 21.41 20.79 -12.05
N ALA A 234 20.12 20.74 -12.40
CA ALA A 234 19.63 20.05 -13.59
C ALA A 234 20.24 20.57 -14.90
N GLY A 235 20.55 21.86 -15.00
CA GLY A 235 21.14 22.47 -16.20
C GLY A 235 22.66 22.37 -16.27
N THR A 236 23.35 22.13 -15.16
CA THR A 236 24.83 22.19 -15.09
C THR A 236 25.49 20.87 -14.73
N HIS A 237 24.85 20.07 -13.89
CA HIS A 237 25.36 18.80 -13.40
C HIS A 237 24.29 17.69 -13.49
N PRO A 238 23.92 17.24 -14.69
CA PRO A 238 22.75 16.38 -14.91
C PRO A 238 22.81 15.04 -14.16
N ILE A 239 23.98 14.44 -13.96
CA ILE A 239 24.13 13.18 -13.19
C ILE A 239 23.82 13.43 -11.71
N LEU A 240 24.39 14.49 -11.09
CA LEU A 240 24.13 14.82 -9.71
C LEU A 240 22.66 15.24 -9.49
N ALA A 241 22.10 15.96 -10.46
CA ALA A 241 20.67 16.29 -10.46
C ALA A 241 19.79 15.05 -10.47
N THR A 242 20.10 14.09 -11.36
CA THR A 242 19.40 12.81 -11.47
C THR A 242 19.43 12.03 -10.15
N LEU A 243 20.61 11.93 -9.53
CA LEU A 243 20.78 11.23 -8.25
C LEU A 243 20.03 11.95 -7.10
N SER A 244 20.16 13.29 -7.03
CA SER A 244 19.47 14.08 -6.00
C SER A 244 17.94 14.00 -6.13
N LEU A 245 17.40 14.11 -7.34
CA LEU A 245 15.97 13.98 -7.59
C LEU A 245 15.48 12.55 -7.36
N GLY A 246 16.25 11.53 -7.76
CA GLY A 246 15.93 10.12 -7.52
C GLY A 246 15.85 9.79 -6.03
N LEU A 247 16.83 10.28 -5.23
CA LEU A 247 16.78 10.20 -3.77
C LEU A 247 15.62 11.02 -3.19
N GLY A 248 15.37 12.21 -3.72
CA GLY A 248 14.22 13.02 -3.35
C GLY A 248 12.90 12.30 -3.58
N MET A 249 12.74 11.65 -4.74
CA MET A 249 11.57 10.83 -5.07
C MET A 249 11.43 9.62 -4.13
N GLN A 250 12.54 8.97 -3.78
CA GLN A 250 12.53 7.88 -2.79
C GLN A 250 12.03 8.39 -1.43
N GLN A 251 12.63 9.46 -0.90
CA GLN A 251 12.23 10.01 0.40
C GLN A 251 10.80 10.56 0.40
N ALA A 252 10.36 11.14 -0.71
CA ALA A 252 8.96 11.54 -0.89
C ALA A 252 8.01 10.33 -0.95
N GLY A 253 8.46 9.21 -1.50
CA GLY A 253 7.74 7.94 -1.46
C GLY A 253 7.50 7.49 -0.02
N TRP A 254 8.53 7.48 0.81
CA TRP A 254 8.41 7.13 2.23
C TRP A 254 7.48 8.06 3.02
N LEU A 255 7.51 9.37 2.75
CA LEU A 255 6.58 10.30 3.37
C LEU A 255 5.14 10.11 2.90
N ALA A 256 4.93 9.94 1.59
CA ALA A 256 3.60 9.70 1.05
C ALA A 256 3.01 8.40 1.61
N HIS A 257 3.83 7.36 1.79
CA HIS A 257 3.49 6.10 2.42
C HIS A 257 3.00 6.31 3.87
N ASP A 258 3.75 7.08 4.68
CA ASP A 258 3.33 7.47 6.03
C ASP A 258 1.98 8.20 6.04
N TYR A 259 1.72 9.04 5.03
CA TYR A 259 0.50 9.85 4.99
C TYR A 259 -0.72 9.07 4.52
N ILE A 260 -0.56 8.03 3.70
CA ILE A 260 -1.70 7.18 3.30
C ILE A 260 -2.14 6.25 4.43
N HIS A 261 -1.22 5.80 5.28
CA HIS A 261 -1.55 5.01 6.46
C HIS A 261 -1.97 5.86 7.66
N GLY A 262 -1.30 6.98 7.85
CA GLY A 262 -1.48 7.85 8.99
C GLY A 262 -2.90 8.40 9.12
N ARG A 263 -3.28 8.75 10.32
CA ARG A 263 -4.60 9.28 10.67
C ARG A 263 -4.46 10.72 11.18
N GLY A 264 -5.61 11.39 11.26
CA GLY A 264 -5.69 12.75 11.78
C GLY A 264 -5.54 13.84 10.72
N PRO A 265 -5.72 15.13 11.14
CA PRO A 265 -5.81 16.28 10.21
C PRO A 265 -4.57 16.48 9.35
N TRP A 266 -3.36 16.21 9.90
CA TRP A 266 -2.12 16.35 9.17
C TRP A 266 -2.03 15.38 7.98
N CYS A 267 -2.26 14.10 8.22
CA CYS A 267 -2.21 13.09 7.15
C CYS A 267 -3.30 13.32 6.11
N ALA A 268 -4.49 13.76 6.54
CA ALA A 268 -5.55 14.15 5.62
C ALA A 268 -5.16 15.33 4.73
N ALA A 269 -4.48 16.35 5.28
CA ALA A 269 -3.97 17.49 4.52
C ALA A 269 -2.83 17.10 3.55
N MET A 270 -1.98 16.15 3.97
CA MET A 270 -0.82 15.69 3.20
C MET A 270 -1.14 14.52 2.25
N ARG A 271 -2.40 14.08 2.17
CA ARG A 271 -2.81 12.93 1.33
C ARG A 271 -2.39 13.08 -0.14
N GLY A 272 -2.45 14.29 -0.69
CA GLY A 272 -2.03 14.59 -2.07
C GLY A 272 -0.52 14.71 -2.29
N PHE A 273 0.30 14.59 -1.23
CA PHE A 273 1.75 14.78 -1.31
C PHE A 273 2.41 13.86 -2.34
N GLY A 274 2.06 12.57 -2.34
CA GLY A 274 2.58 11.59 -3.29
C GLY A 274 2.21 11.90 -4.75
N ALA A 275 1.02 12.47 -4.98
CA ALA A 275 0.60 12.88 -6.32
C ALA A 275 1.43 14.08 -6.83
N LEU A 276 1.73 15.05 -5.94
CA LEU A 276 2.52 16.23 -6.28
C LEU A 276 4.02 15.94 -6.45
N THR A 277 4.58 15.04 -5.65
CA THR A 277 6.03 14.77 -5.66
C THR A 277 6.41 13.61 -6.55
N ASN A 278 5.65 12.51 -6.53
CA ASN A 278 5.97 11.27 -7.22
C ASN A 278 5.04 10.92 -8.38
N GLY A 279 3.94 11.66 -8.56
CA GLY A 279 2.93 11.32 -9.56
C GLY A 279 2.14 10.05 -9.20
N PHE A 280 1.91 9.78 -7.90
CA PHE A 280 1.18 8.63 -7.41
C PHE A 280 -0.19 9.01 -6.86
N SER A 281 -1.25 8.39 -7.36
CA SER A 281 -2.58 8.49 -6.78
C SER A 281 -2.59 7.95 -5.35
N ALA A 282 -2.99 8.76 -4.39
CA ALA A 282 -3.09 8.35 -3.00
C ALA A 282 -4.14 7.24 -2.82
N GLU A 283 -5.27 7.33 -3.54
CA GLU A 283 -6.34 6.35 -3.48
C GLU A 283 -5.92 4.99 -4.06
N TRP A 284 -5.29 5.00 -5.24
CA TRP A 284 -4.75 3.78 -5.84
C TRP A 284 -3.73 3.12 -4.92
N TRP A 285 -2.77 3.91 -4.41
CA TRP A 285 -1.71 3.36 -3.56
C TRP A 285 -2.25 2.85 -2.23
N GLN A 286 -3.11 3.61 -1.56
CA GLN A 286 -3.73 3.19 -0.31
C GLN A 286 -4.50 1.87 -0.47
N HIS A 287 -5.30 1.74 -1.54
CA HIS A 287 -6.03 0.51 -1.80
C HIS A 287 -5.09 -0.68 -1.98
N LYS A 288 -4.14 -0.58 -2.92
CA LYS A 288 -3.16 -1.62 -3.22
C LYS A 288 -2.37 -2.02 -1.95
N HIS A 289 -1.88 -1.05 -1.22
CA HIS A 289 -0.99 -1.25 -0.10
C HIS A 289 -1.71 -1.74 1.17
N ASN A 290 -2.92 -1.28 1.44
CA ASN A 290 -3.73 -1.87 2.52
C ASN A 290 -4.11 -3.32 2.21
N MET A 291 -4.31 -3.69 0.94
CA MET A 291 -4.50 -5.10 0.54
C MET A 291 -3.26 -5.93 0.89
N HIS A 292 -2.07 -5.43 0.56
CA HIS A 292 -0.81 -6.06 0.95
C HIS A 292 -0.70 -6.23 2.46
N HIS A 293 -0.95 -5.20 3.28
CA HIS A 293 -0.95 -5.30 4.75
C HIS A 293 -1.96 -6.31 5.29
N SER A 294 -3.15 -6.37 4.71
CA SER A 294 -4.19 -7.29 5.19
C SER A 294 -3.94 -8.74 4.82
N PHE A 295 -3.21 -8.97 3.73
CA PHE A 295 -3.02 -10.30 3.11
C PHE A 295 -1.57 -10.53 2.68
N THR A 296 -0.61 -10.06 3.46
CA THR A 296 0.83 -10.09 3.13
C THR A 296 1.27 -11.51 2.74
N ASN A 297 1.86 -11.63 1.57
CA ASN A 297 2.32 -12.90 0.99
C ASN A 297 1.24 -14.00 0.89
N ILE A 298 -0.05 -13.65 0.83
CA ILE A 298 -1.10 -14.62 0.55
C ILE A 298 -1.35 -14.68 -0.96
N ASP A 299 -1.09 -15.82 -1.58
CA ASP A 299 -1.29 -16.01 -3.00
C ASP A 299 -2.74 -15.76 -3.43
N GLY A 300 -2.93 -15.10 -4.57
CA GLY A 300 -4.23 -14.71 -5.07
C GLY A 300 -4.87 -13.49 -4.38
N ARG A 301 -4.31 -13.02 -3.22
CA ARG A 301 -4.81 -11.84 -2.49
C ARG A 301 -3.81 -10.69 -2.45
N ASP A 302 -2.53 -10.99 -2.23
CA ASP A 302 -1.46 -10.00 -2.28
C ASP A 302 -0.99 -9.77 -3.73
N GLY A 303 -1.29 -8.57 -4.24
CA GLY A 303 -0.85 -8.19 -5.59
C GLY A 303 0.64 -7.88 -5.71
N ASP A 304 1.36 -7.75 -4.57
CA ASP A 304 2.78 -7.38 -4.58
C ASP A 304 3.73 -8.56 -4.83
N ILE A 305 3.24 -9.78 -4.61
CA ILE A 305 3.98 -11.01 -4.94
C ILE A 305 3.67 -11.55 -6.34
N LYS A 306 2.71 -10.96 -7.06
CA LYS A 306 2.31 -11.39 -8.41
C LYS A 306 3.10 -10.63 -9.47
N LEU A 307 4.25 -11.14 -9.86
CA LEU A 307 5.19 -10.48 -10.76
C LEU A 307 5.37 -11.19 -12.11
N GLU A 308 4.70 -12.32 -12.30
CA GLU A 308 4.70 -13.07 -13.55
C GLU A 308 4.06 -12.26 -14.71
N PRO A 309 4.50 -12.41 -15.91
CA PRO A 309 5.58 -13.28 -16.41
C PRO A 309 6.98 -12.64 -16.34
N LEU A 310 7.14 -11.49 -15.66
CA LEU A 310 8.41 -10.77 -15.59
C LEU A 310 9.44 -11.53 -14.76
N TYR A 311 9.07 -11.98 -13.57
CA TYR A 311 9.80 -12.98 -12.81
C TYR A 311 8.90 -13.68 -11.79
N PHE A 312 9.40 -14.78 -11.24
CA PHE A 312 8.65 -15.73 -10.45
C PHE A 312 9.21 -15.78 -9.03
N LEU A 313 8.35 -15.65 -8.03
CA LEU A 313 8.68 -15.81 -6.63
C LEU A 313 8.32 -17.21 -6.11
N GLN A 314 7.59 -17.98 -6.91
CA GLN A 314 7.15 -19.33 -6.60
C GLN A 314 7.30 -20.23 -7.83
N ASP A 315 7.34 -21.53 -7.58
CA ASP A 315 7.32 -22.53 -8.65
C ASP A 315 6.01 -22.43 -9.44
N PRO A 316 6.07 -22.25 -10.77
CA PRO A 316 4.90 -22.23 -11.62
C PRO A 316 4.04 -23.50 -11.54
N GLU A 317 4.63 -24.66 -11.30
CA GLU A 317 3.88 -25.91 -11.12
C GLU A 317 3.02 -25.87 -9.84
N VAL A 318 3.52 -25.27 -8.78
CA VAL A 318 2.80 -25.12 -7.51
C VAL A 318 1.66 -24.09 -7.63
N THR A 319 1.92 -22.98 -8.34
CA THR A 319 0.92 -21.91 -8.50
C THR A 319 -0.10 -22.19 -9.60
N GLY A 320 0.17 -23.14 -10.49
CA GLY A 320 -0.64 -23.38 -11.69
C GLY A 320 -0.66 -22.22 -12.70
N ARG A 321 0.27 -21.26 -12.57
CA ARG A 321 0.36 -20.09 -13.45
C ARG A 321 1.19 -20.38 -14.69
N PRO A 322 0.95 -19.68 -15.81
CA PRO A 322 1.76 -19.84 -17.00
C PRO A 322 3.25 -19.59 -16.72
N ASP A 323 4.08 -20.58 -17.02
CA ASP A 323 5.54 -20.48 -16.92
C ASP A 323 6.15 -19.76 -18.15
N ASN A 324 7.30 -19.13 -17.93
CA ASN A 324 8.16 -18.60 -18.96
C ASN A 324 9.63 -19.02 -18.69
N PRO A 325 10.03 -20.25 -19.01
CA PRO A 325 11.34 -20.77 -18.69
C PRO A 325 12.49 -19.94 -19.23
N ALA A 326 12.31 -19.29 -20.39
CA ALA A 326 13.34 -18.45 -21.00
C ALA A 326 13.62 -17.19 -20.17
N MET A 327 12.59 -16.58 -19.58
CA MET A 327 12.77 -15.46 -18.67
C MET A 327 13.21 -15.96 -17.30
N ARG A 328 12.54 -16.95 -16.73
CA ARG A 328 12.79 -17.49 -15.38
C ARG A 328 14.26 -17.90 -15.20
N LYS A 329 14.87 -18.53 -16.18
CA LYS A 329 16.29 -18.94 -16.19
C LYS A 329 17.27 -17.82 -15.82
N TRP A 330 16.96 -16.58 -16.18
CA TRP A 330 17.85 -15.42 -15.98
C TRP A 330 17.33 -14.44 -14.92
N GLN A 331 16.23 -14.72 -14.25
CA GLN A 331 15.54 -13.78 -13.37
C GLN A 331 16.39 -13.25 -12.21
N HIS A 332 17.31 -14.04 -11.66
CA HIS A 332 18.22 -13.64 -10.60
C HIS A 332 19.22 -12.54 -11.04
N TRP A 333 19.48 -12.38 -12.35
CA TRP A 333 20.32 -11.32 -12.87
C TRP A 333 19.56 -10.05 -13.21
N TYR A 334 18.39 -10.16 -13.78
CA TYR A 334 17.64 -8.99 -14.22
C TYR A 334 16.56 -8.54 -13.22
N GLY A 335 16.22 -9.32 -12.22
CA GLY A 335 15.16 -9.00 -11.27
C GLY A 335 15.37 -7.65 -10.59
N TYR A 336 16.56 -7.45 -10.00
CA TYR A 336 16.89 -6.15 -9.40
C TYR A 336 16.93 -4.99 -10.41
N PRO A 337 17.57 -5.09 -11.58
CA PRO A 337 17.47 -4.05 -12.62
C PRO A 337 16.05 -3.69 -13.03
N LEU A 338 15.09 -4.64 -13.02
CA LEU A 338 13.69 -4.35 -13.31
C LEU A 338 13.05 -3.38 -12.32
N TYR A 339 13.50 -3.33 -11.08
CA TYR A 339 12.97 -2.39 -10.10
C TYR A 339 13.17 -0.93 -10.48
N ALA A 340 14.10 -0.60 -11.38
CA ALA A 340 14.21 0.74 -11.95
C ALA A 340 12.89 1.22 -12.60
N PHE A 341 12.06 0.31 -13.09
CA PHE A 341 10.80 0.63 -13.74
C PHE A 341 9.62 0.73 -12.76
N THR A 342 9.80 0.43 -11.46
CA THR A 342 8.74 0.47 -10.45
C THR A 342 7.98 1.78 -10.46
N TYR A 343 8.70 2.91 -10.45
CA TYR A 343 8.05 4.22 -10.45
C TYR A 343 7.35 4.57 -11.77
N ALA A 344 7.85 4.10 -12.90
CA ALA A 344 7.16 4.28 -14.17
C ALA A 344 5.84 3.49 -14.20
N LEU A 345 5.85 2.25 -13.70
CA LEU A 345 4.68 1.40 -13.61
C LEU A 345 3.64 1.95 -12.62
N TRP A 346 4.05 2.39 -11.44
CA TRP A 346 3.16 2.96 -10.43
C TRP A 346 2.51 4.27 -10.91
N ARG A 347 3.24 5.11 -11.64
CA ARG A 347 2.69 6.31 -12.29
C ARG A 347 1.60 5.98 -13.30
N ARG A 348 1.87 4.99 -14.17
CA ARG A 348 0.87 4.52 -15.15
C ARG A 348 -0.42 4.06 -14.46
N HIS A 349 -0.30 3.25 -13.41
CA HIS A 349 -1.46 2.76 -12.66
C HIS A 349 -2.18 3.89 -11.92
N SER A 350 -1.46 4.83 -11.35
CA SER A 350 -2.02 5.99 -10.66
C SER A 350 -2.88 6.84 -11.60
N VAL A 351 -2.37 7.17 -12.80
CA VAL A 351 -3.12 7.92 -13.80
C VAL A 351 -4.35 7.15 -14.27
N ALA A 352 -4.19 5.86 -14.59
CA ALA A 352 -5.27 5.01 -15.04
C ALA A 352 -6.39 4.90 -13.98
N SER A 353 -6.02 4.72 -12.71
CA SER A 353 -6.95 4.61 -11.59
C SER A 353 -7.68 5.93 -11.33
N ALA A 354 -6.98 7.06 -11.26
CA ALA A 354 -7.60 8.37 -11.08
C ALA A 354 -8.55 8.73 -12.24
N TRP A 355 -8.17 8.36 -13.47
CA TRP A 355 -9.01 8.53 -14.65
C TRP A 355 -10.29 7.68 -14.59
N ALA A 356 -10.16 6.40 -14.26
CA ALA A 356 -11.30 5.47 -14.15
C ALA A 356 -12.30 5.92 -13.08
N ARG A 357 -11.81 6.44 -11.94
CA ARG A 357 -12.66 6.99 -10.87
C ARG A 357 -13.18 8.39 -11.16
N LYS A 358 -12.71 9.03 -12.24
CA LYS A 358 -13.03 10.43 -12.56
C LYS A 358 -12.68 11.41 -11.43
N ASP A 359 -11.62 11.13 -10.68
CA ASP A 359 -11.16 11.96 -9.57
C ASP A 359 -10.43 13.20 -10.09
N LYS A 360 -11.18 14.30 -10.20
CA LYS A 360 -10.66 15.56 -10.75
C LYS A 360 -9.54 16.15 -9.89
N THR A 361 -9.59 15.95 -8.58
CA THR A 361 -8.58 16.48 -7.65
C THR A 361 -7.25 15.74 -7.84
N GLU A 362 -7.26 14.42 -7.82
CA GLU A 362 -6.05 13.64 -8.08
C GLU A 362 -5.50 13.90 -9.49
N LEU A 363 -6.36 13.92 -10.51
CA LEU A 363 -5.94 14.23 -11.89
C LEU A 363 -5.29 15.62 -11.99
N ALA A 364 -5.79 16.63 -11.28
CA ALA A 364 -5.17 17.95 -11.26
C ALA A 364 -3.80 17.94 -10.59
N LEU A 365 -3.65 17.25 -9.44
CA LEU A 365 -2.37 17.10 -8.75
C LEU A 365 -1.33 16.35 -9.61
N LEU A 366 -1.75 15.27 -10.26
CA LEU A 366 -0.91 14.52 -11.20
C LEU A 366 -0.50 15.40 -12.39
N ALA A 367 -1.41 16.17 -12.96
CA ALA A 367 -1.10 17.09 -14.05
C ALA A 367 -0.07 18.15 -13.64
N VAL A 368 -0.17 18.72 -12.44
CA VAL A 368 0.83 19.64 -11.89
C VAL A 368 2.21 18.98 -11.80
N HIS A 369 2.26 17.75 -11.25
CA HIS A 369 3.50 16.98 -11.14
C HIS A 369 4.16 16.75 -12.51
N TYR A 370 3.42 16.22 -13.48
CA TYR A 370 3.97 15.92 -14.80
C TYR A 370 4.35 17.17 -15.58
N THR A 371 3.58 18.25 -15.44
CA THR A 371 3.94 19.53 -16.05
C THR A 371 5.28 20.00 -15.50
N TRP A 372 5.43 20.04 -14.17
CA TRP A 372 6.71 20.41 -13.56
C TRP A 372 7.85 19.49 -14.01
N LEU A 373 7.66 18.19 -13.95
CA LEU A 373 8.69 17.18 -14.25
C LEU A 373 9.25 17.32 -15.68
N PHE A 374 8.38 17.53 -16.67
CA PHE A 374 8.76 17.53 -18.07
C PHE A 374 8.98 18.94 -18.67
N THR A 375 8.62 20.02 -17.96
CA THR A 375 8.90 21.38 -18.45
C THR A 375 10.01 22.07 -17.68
N ALA A 376 10.22 21.73 -16.40
CA ALA A 376 11.23 22.37 -15.54
C ALA A 376 12.57 21.61 -15.51
N LEU A 377 12.63 20.38 -16.06
CA LEU A 377 13.83 19.54 -16.07
C LEU A 377 14.19 19.13 -17.50
N PRO A 378 15.50 18.97 -17.83
CA PRO A 378 15.93 18.29 -19.04
C PRO A 378 15.38 16.86 -19.05
N LEU A 379 14.91 16.40 -20.20
CA LEU A 379 14.25 15.09 -20.35
C LEU A 379 15.07 13.92 -19.79
N GLY A 380 16.39 13.91 -20.04
CA GLY A 380 17.29 12.88 -19.52
C GLY A 380 17.36 12.87 -17.98
N VAL A 381 17.34 14.06 -17.34
CA VAL A 381 17.31 14.19 -15.88
C VAL A 381 15.95 13.69 -15.33
N ALA A 382 14.84 14.10 -15.96
CA ALA A 382 13.51 13.68 -15.55
C ALA A 382 13.34 12.15 -15.60
N LEU A 383 13.68 11.54 -16.74
CA LEU A 383 13.57 10.08 -16.92
C LEU A 383 14.56 9.32 -16.04
N GLY A 384 15.82 9.78 -15.96
CA GLY A 384 16.83 9.19 -15.08
C GLY A 384 16.43 9.21 -13.63
N SER A 385 15.84 10.31 -13.12
CA SER A 385 15.37 10.41 -11.75
C SER A 385 14.22 9.44 -11.43
N ILE A 386 13.31 9.22 -12.39
CA ILE A 386 12.27 8.21 -12.27
C ILE A 386 12.87 6.81 -12.12
N LEU A 387 13.87 6.47 -12.92
CA LEU A 387 14.53 5.16 -12.90
C LEU A 387 15.31 4.97 -11.59
N VAL A 388 16.07 5.99 -11.15
CA VAL A 388 16.82 5.94 -9.88
C VAL A 388 15.86 5.79 -8.68
N GLY A 389 14.82 6.63 -8.60
CA GLY A 389 13.84 6.53 -7.53
C GLY A 389 13.08 5.19 -7.53
N GLY A 390 12.73 4.71 -8.72
CA GLY A 390 12.08 3.41 -8.90
C GLY A 390 12.96 2.25 -8.46
N PHE A 391 14.25 2.25 -8.84
CA PHE A 391 15.22 1.25 -8.41
C PHE A 391 15.37 1.23 -6.88
N LEU A 392 15.59 2.39 -6.28
CA LEU A 392 15.80 2.50 -4.82
C LEU A 392 14.57 2.02 -4.04
N VAL A 393 13.36 2.46 -4.43
CA VAL A 393 12.15 2.04 -3.71
C VAL A 393 11.83 0.58 -4.01
N GLY A 394 11.81 0.16 -5.25
CA GLY A 394 11.45 -1.21 -5.63
C GLY A 394 12.36 -2.25 -5.00
N SER A 395 13.69 -1.97 -4.94
CA SER A 395 14.66 -2.87 -4.31
C SER A 395 14.46 -3.01 -2.80
N LEU A 396 13.96 -1.99 -2.11
CA LEU A 396 13.82 -2.00 -0.65
C LEU A 396 12.45 -2.52 -0.18
N VAL A 397 11.34 -2.11 -0.83
CA VAL A 397 10.01 -2.55 -0.39
C VAL A 397 9.76 -4.04 -0.58
N THR A 398 10.43 -4.65 -1.55
CA THR A 398 10.29 -6.09 -1.82
C THR A 398 11.25 -6.94 -1.02
N ALA A 399 12.39 -6.37 -0.59
CA ALA A 399 13.51 -7.12 -0.03
C ALA A 399 13.13 -7.95 1.21
N THR A 400 12.29 -7.42 2.08
CA THR A 400 11.92 -8.02 3.37
C THR A 400 10.77 -9.02 3.29
N HIS A 401 10.19 -9.23 2.10
CA HIS A 401 9.07 -10.14 1.87
C HIS A 401 9.38 -11.28 0.91
N GLN A 402 10.31 -11.08 -0.05
CA GLN A 402 10.50 -11.99 -1.19
C GLN A 402 10.98 -13.41 -0.82
N THR A 403 11.72 -13.54 0.28
CA THR A 403 12.24 -14.85 0.74
C THR A 403 11.50 -15.37 1.95
N GLU A 404 10.45 -14.67 2.35
CA GLU A 404 9.62 -15.10 3.44
C GLU A 404 8.50 -16.01 2.92
N GLU A 405 7.79 -16.63 3.83
CA GLU A 405 6.77 -17.61 3.46
C GLU A 405 5.67 -16.98 2.59
N ILE A 406 5.32 -17.65 1.50
CA ILE A 406 4.16 -17.34 0.68
C ILE A 406 3.08 -18.39 0.97
N MET A 407 1.91 -17.93 1.40
CA MET A 407 0.81 -18.77 1.85
C MET A 407 -0.24 -18.89 0.75
N PHE A 408 -0.79 -20.07 0.54
CA PHE A 408 -1.84 -20.32 -0.46
C PHE A 408 -3.25 -20.12 0.07
N GLU A 409 -3.41 -20.15 1.39
CA GLU A 409 -4.68 -19.97 2.06
C GLU A 409 -4.51 -19.05 3.27
N GLN A 410 -5.56 -18.38 3.66
CA GLN A 410 -5.57 -17.59 4.89
C GLN A 410 -5.75 -18.50 6.11
N ASN A 411 -4.72 -19.28 6.42
CA ASN A 411 -4.70 -20.28 7.49
C ASN A 411 -4.06 -19.74 8.77
N GLY A 412 -4.08 -18.46 9.00
CA GLY A 412 -3.48 -17.85 10.16
C GLY A 412 -4.22 -16.56 10.53
N GLN A 413 -4.00 -16.14 11.75
CA GLN A 413 -4.43 -14.84 12.20
C GLN A 413 -3.50 -13.77 11.61
N PHE A 414 -3.97 -12.54 11.57
CA PHE A 414 -3.22 -11.41 11.02
C PHE A 414 -1.80 -11.32 11.59
N VAL A 415 -1.64 -11.43 12.91
CA VAL A 415 -0.32 -11.33 13.57
C VAL A 415 0.62 -12.44 13.11
N ASP A 416 0.17 -13.70 13.11
CA ASP A 416 0.94 -14.86 12.63
C ASP A 416 1.40 -14.67 11.18
N ILE A 417 0.50 -14.23 10.30
CA ILE A 417 0.79 -13.93 8.90
C ILE A 417 1.93 -12.91 8.80
N GLN A 418 1.89 -11.81 9.58
CA GLN A 418 2.93 -10.79 9.53
C GLN A 418 4.31 -11.34 9.95
N PHE A 419 4.39 -12.13 11.00
CA PHE A 419 5.65 -12.75 11.43
C PHE A 419 6.21 -13.76 10.42
N ARG A 420 5.36 -14.49 9.72
CA ARG A 420 5.77 -15.49 8.70
C ARG A 420 6.20 -14.85 7.39
N SER A 421 5.57 -13.74 7.01
CA SER A 421 5.75 -13.09 5.70
C SER A 421 6.73 -11.92 5.70
N THR A 422 7.28 -11.55 6.87
CA THR A 422 8.03 -10.29 7.01
C THR A 422 9.30 -10.48 7.83
N ARG A 423 10.39 -9.88 7.34
CA ARG A 423 11.70 -9.83 8.00
C ARG A 423 12.11 -8.38 8.21
N GLU A 424 12.84 -8.09 9.29
CA GLU A 424 13.46 -6.79 9.50
C GLU A 424 14.90 -6.74 9.03
N ALA A 425 15.38 -5.53 8.72
CA ALA A 425 16.78 -5.28 8.40
C ALA A 425 17.52 -4.64 9.57
N ASP A 426 18.72 -5.14 9.88
CA ASP A 426 19.64 -4.48 10.81
C ASP A 426 20.54 -3.51 10.06
N VAL A 427 20.15 -2.25 10.05
CA VAL A 427 20.79 -1.15 9.35
C VAL A 427 20.99 0.05 10.26
N LYS A 428 22.00 0.90 9.97
CA LYS A 428 22.33 2.07 10.78
C LYS A 428 22.76 3.27 9.93
N GLY A 429 22.62 4.46 10.48
CA GLY A 429 23.12 5.70 9.88
C GLY A 429 22.49 6.00 8.51
N LEU A 430 23.34 6.21 7.50
CA LEU A 430 22.89 6.53 6.14
C LEU A 430 22.09 5.40 5.51
N GLU A 431 22.42 4.15 5.80
CA GLU A 431 21.70 2.99 5.30
C GLU A 431 20.25 2.97 5.83
N ALA A 432 20.07 3.16 7.15
CA ALA A 432 18.73 3.27 7.75
C ALA A 432 17.92 4.45 7.14
N TRP A 433 18.58 5.56 6.85
CA TRP A 433 17.94 6.68 6.17
C TRP A 433 17.49 6.32 4.73
N LEU A 434 18.28 5.54 3.99
CA LEU A 434 17.91 5.02 2.67
C LEU A 434 16.74 4.05 2.77
N TRP A 435 16.72 3.14 3.73
CA TRP A 435 15.61 2.25 3.99
C TRP A 435 14.32 2.98 4.38
N GLY A 436 14.45 4.13 5.05
CA GLY A 436 13.36 5.05 5.32
C GLY A 436 12.22 4.48 6.16
N GLY A 437 12.53 3.55 7.07
CA GLY A 437 11.56 2.87 7.92
C GLY A 437 11.13 1.49 7.41
N MET A 438 11.50 1.13 6.18
CA MET A 438 11.26 -0.23 5.65
C MET A 438 12.24 -1.27 6.19
N ASP A 439 13.27 -0.85 6.91
CA ASP A 439 14.13 -1.70 7.72
C ASP A 439 13.43 -2.23 8.99
N THR A 440 12.36 -1.56 9.42
CA THR A 440 11.45 -1.97 10.49
C THR A 440 10.10 -2.44 9.93
N GLN A 441 10.17 -3.31 8.92
CA GLN A 441 9.00 -3.68 8.12
C GLN A 441 7.94 -4.42 8.93
N LEU A 442 8.34 -5.33 9.82
CA LEU A 442 7.40 -6.05 10.68
C LEU A 442 6.69 -5.11 11.66
N VAL A 443 7.43 -4.16 12.26
CA VAL A 443 6.83 -3.10 13.10
C VAL A 443 5.80 -2.31 12.30
N HIS A 444 6.15 -1.94 11.07
CA HIS A 444 5.26 -1.22 10.17
C HIS A 444 4.00 -2.04 9.81
N HIS A 445 4.14 -3.32 9.51
CA HIS A 445 3.02 -4.20 9.19
C HIS A 445 2.05 -4.40 10.35
N LEU A 446 2.58 -4.55 11.57
CA LEU A 446 1.75 -4.67 12.78
C LEU A 446 1.06 -3.34 13.14
N PHE A 447 1.73 -2.20 12.92
CA PHE A 447 1.27 -0.87 13.32
C PHE A 447 1.40 0.17 12.20
N PRO A 448 0.77 -0.01 11.04
CA PRO A 448 0.98 0.84 9.86
C PRO A 448 0.59 2.31 10.07
N THR A 449 -0.27 2.60 11.05
CA THR A 449 -0.66 3.98 11.40
C THR A 449 0.34 4.70 12.31
N MET A 450 1.36 4.00 12.83
CA MET A 450 2.44 4.60 13.63
C MET A 450 3.40 5.39 12.72
N PRO A 451 3.80 6.63 13.10
CA PRO A 451 4.79 7.37 12.32
C PRO A 451 6.13 6.61 12.24
N ARG A 452 6.69 6.48 11.03
CA ARG A 452 7.89 5.65 10.78
C ARG A 452 9.10 6.00 11.65
N TYR A 453 9.27 7.26 12.04
CA TYR A 453 10.38 7.70 12.91
C TYR A 453 10.24 7.24 14.37
N ARG A 454 9.17 6.49 14.70
CA ARG A 454 8.99 5.81 16.00
C ARG A 454 9.24 4.31 15.92
N HIS A 455 9.34 3.75 14.73
CA HIS A 455 9.46 2.30 14.55
C HIS A 455 10.71 1.73 15.22
N HIS A 456 11.87 2.41 15.09
CA HIS A 456 13.12 1.96 15.75
C HIS A 456 12.97 1.93 17.27
N ASP A 457 12.23 2.87 17.86
CA ASP A 457 11.98 2.90 19.30
C ASP A 457 10.99 1.81 19.70
N ALA A 458 10.01 1.47 18.82
CA ALA A 458 9.00 0.44 19.06
C ALA A 458 9.56 -1.00 18.87
N ARG A 459 10.55 -1.20 17.96
CA ARG A 459 11.13 -2.50 17.65
C ARG A 459 11.50 -3.32 18.87
N PRO A 460 12.30 -2.83 19.84
CA PRO A 460 12.70 -3.66 21.00
C PRO A 460 11.52 -4.04 21.90
N VAL A 461 10.47 -3.21 21.96
CA VAL A 461 9.25 -3.52 22.73
C VAL A 461 8.48 -4.65 22.05
N ILE A 462 8.36 -4.60 20.73
CA ILE A 462 7.66 -5.62 19.93
C ILE A 462 8.47 -6.92 19.90
N GLN A 463 9.80 -6.84 19.77
CA GLN A 463 10.67 -8.00 19.81
C GLN A 463 10.52 -8.76 21.13
N LYS A 464 10.57 -8.06 22.26
CA LYS A 464 10.36 -8.68 23.58
C LYS A 464 8.96 -9.29 23.68
N TRP A 465 7.93 -8.58 23.22
CA TRP A 465 6.55 -9.08 23.20
C TRP A 465 6.42 -10.37 22.37
N ALA A 466 7.11 -10.42 21.22
CA ALA A 466 7.15 -11.57 20.34
C ALA A 466 7.87 -12.77 21.00
N GLU A 467 9.05 -12.54 21.60
CA GLU A 467 9.82 -13.56 22.32
C GLU A 467 9.02 -14.18 23.46
N GLU A 468 8.29 -13.38 24.23
CA GLU A 468 7.43 -13.85 25.34
C GLU A 468 6.27 -14.75 24.86
N ARG A 469 5.95 -14.74 23.56
CA ARG A 469 4.84 -15.46 22.93
C ARG A 469 5.27 -16.52 21.91
N GLY A 470 6.59 -16.70 21.77
CA GLY A 470 7.15 -17.69 20.84
C GLY A 470 7.07 -17.32 19.37
N TYR A 471 6.82 -16.02 19.03
CA TYR A 471 6.92 -15.56 17.65
C TYR A 471 8.39 -15.43 17.21
N ASP A 472 8.68 -15.84 15.98
CA ASP A 472 10.01 -15.75 15.37
C ASP A 472 10.24 -14.33 14.80
N PHE A 473 10.86 -13.46 15.61
CA PHE A 473 11.19 -12.11 15.21
C PHE A 473 12.49 -12.09 14.40
N ARG A 474 12.37 -12.20 13.08
CA ARG A 474 13.51 -12.37 12.16
C ARG A 474 14.16 -11.04 11.79
N ILE A 475 15.46 -10.92 12.03
CA ILE A 475 16.28 -9.78 11.65
C ILE A 475 17.48 -10.29 10.83
N SER A 476 17.83 -9.59 9.75
CA SER A 476 19.02 -9.88 8.94
C SER A 476 19.67 -8.58 8.48
N THR A 477 20.96 -8.63 8.18
CA THR A 477 21.64 -7.50 7.52
C THR A 477 21.15 -7.32 6.08
N SER A 478 21.27 -6.13 5.52
CA SER A 478 20.89 -5.87 4.10
C SER A 478 21.62 -6.83 3.14
N GLY A 479 22.89 -7.11 3.38
CA GLY A 479 23.65 -8.05 2.55
C GLY A 479 23.10 -9.47 2.58
N GLU A 480 22.68 -9.96 3.75
CA GLU A 480 22.04 -11.27 3.90
C GLU A 480 20.69 -11.31 3.20
N ILE A 481 19.87 -10.24 3.33
CA ILE A 481 18.56 -10.12 2.69
C ILE A 481 18.73 -10.16 1.17
N LEU A 482 19.61 -9.33 0.61
CA LEU A 482 19.86 -9.28 -0.83
C LEU A 482 20.43 -10.62 -1.34
N GLY A 483 21.32 -11.26 -0.57
CA GLY A 483 21.86 -12.58 -0.89
C GLY A 483 20.78 -13.67 -0.92
N LYS A 484 19.90 -13.68 0.06
CA LYS A 484 18.75 -14.61 0.11
C LYS A 484 17.84 -14.41 -1.09
N ASN A 485 17.46 -13.18 -1.40
CA ASN A 485 16.59 -12.86 -2.54
C ASN A 485 17.23 -13.30 -3.87
N PHE A 486 18.52 -13.03 -4.06
CA PHE A 486 19.24 -13.49 -5.25
C PHE A 486 19.25 -15.03 -5.36
N ASN A 487 19.55 -15.72 -4.26
CA ASN A 487 19.61 -17.18 -4.23
C ASN A 487 18.22 -17.80 -4.46
N HIS A 488 17.17 -17.26 -3.86
CA HIS A 488 15.81 -17.70 -4.08
C HIS A 488 15.40 -17.60 -5.56
N LEU A 489 15.63 -16.45 -6.18
CA LEU A 489 15.38 -16.28 -7.62
C LEU A 489 16.22 -17.23 -8.49
N LYS A 490 17.46 -17.54 -8.05
CA LYS A 490 18.35 -18.48 -8.73
C LYS A 490 17.89 -19.94 -8.59
N GLU A 491 17.41 -20.33 -7.43
CA GLU A 491 16.84 -21.65 -7.19
C GLU A 491 15.64 -21.89 -8.10
N LEU A 492 14.70 -20.96 -8.13
CA LEU A 492 13.55 -21.02 -9.02
C LEU A 492 13.92 -20.99 -10.53
N ALA A 493 15.08 -20.45 -10.89
CA ALA A 493 15.55 -20.46 -12.27
C ALA A 493 15.94 -21.86 -12.78
N HIS A 494 16.13 -22.80 -11.90
CA HIS A 494 16.61 -24.16 -12.21
C HIS A 494 15.53 -25.28 -12.05
N ILE A 495 14.33 -24.91 -11.68
CA ILE A 495 13.17 -25.80 -11.60
C ILE A 495 12.64 -26.12 -13.00
#